data_54272a9b22703c18ae7fdd1140d5f6ff
#
_entry.id   54272a9b22703c18ae7fdd1140d5f6ff
#
_cell.length_a   1.000
_cell.length_b   1.000
_cell.length_c   1.000
_cell.angle_alpha   90.00
_cell.angle_beta   90.00
_cell.angle_gamma   90.00
#
_symmetry.space_group_name_H-M   'P 1'
#
loop_
_entity.id
_entity.type
_entity.pdbx_description
1 polymer ?
#
loop_
_entity_poly.entity_id
_entity_poly.type
_entity_poly.pdbx_seq_one_letter_code
_entity_poly.pdbx_strand_id
1 'polypeptide(L)'
;IIYDRFDGIETTEDEMDLFEKIKGLHKSLVIFNDGPVDLENDEYTIYNNYSVEQKLEVMDKALVAGPVAYIGDCDKDIALLQKASVAISRGGVHNENVTKNSDIMLTDSNFDTIIDLLKIARKQKAVNIQNTFIGILISLLVVLLGVLGLMPWWVACIIYILESVLVLF
;
A
#
# COMPACT_ATOMS: atom_id res chain seq x y z
N ILE A 1 3.85 7.19 -0.60
CA ILE A 1 4.63 6.30 0.26
C ILE A 1 5.57 7.16 1.08
N ILE A 2 5.63 6.95 2.38
CA ILE A 2 6.58 7.59 3.28
C ILE A 2 7.57 6.51 3.72
N TYR A 3 8.85 6.77 3.50
CA TYR A 3 9.95 5.90 3.89
C TYR A 3 10.79 6.61 4.95
N ASP A 4 10.91 6.01 6.12
CA ASP A 4 11.76 6.52 7.20
C ASP A 4 13.10 5.79 7.21
N ARG A 5 14.16 6.56 7.03
CA ARG A 5 15.51 6.07 6.97
C ARG A 5 16.22 6.32 8.30
N PHE A 6 16.58 5.26 8.95
CA PHE A 6 17.08 5.29 10.33
C PHE A 6 18.57 5.52 10.46
N ASP A 7 19.35 5.07 9.49
CA ASP A 7 20.79 5.10 9.53
C ASP A 7 21.32 6.21 8.63
N GLY A 8 21.87 7.26 9.21
CA GLY A 8 22.52 8.37 8.48
C GLY A 8 23.78 7.95 7.68
N ILE A 9 23.79 6.73 7.16
CA ILE A 9 24.82 6.13 6.33
C ILE A 9 24.49 6.41 4.87
N GLU A 10 25.48 6.46 4.00
CA GLU A 10 25.34 6.61 2.56
C GLU A 10 24.23 5.74 1.98
N THR A 11 23.46 6.30 1.04
CA THR A 11 22.39 5.58 0.35
C THR A 11 22.98 4.36 -0.34
N THR A 12 22.47 3.19 0.01
CA THR A 12 22.93 1.94 -0.63
C THR A 12 22.36 1.86 -2.07
N GLU A 13 23.08 1.18 -2.97
CA GLU A 13 22.59 0.93 -4.33
C GLU A 13 21.19 0.30 -4.33
N ASP A 14 20.91 -0.56 -3.35
CA ASP A 14 19.61 -1.23 -3.17
C ASP A 14 18.49 -0.24 -2.81
N GLU A 15 18.77 0.82 -2.02
CA GLU A 15 17.78 1.86 -1.70
C GLU A 15 17.48 2.72 -2.92
N MET A 16 18.50 3.06 -3.72
CA MET A 16 18.30 3.80 -4.96
C MET A 16 17.43 3.02 -5.96
N ASP A 17 17.69 1.73 -6.10
CA ASP A 17 16.89 0.84 -6.94
C ASP A 17 15.44 0.75 -6.45
N LEU A 18 15.22 0.69 -5.12
CA LEU A 18 13.88 0.75 -4.52
C LEU A 18 13.17 2.06 -4.90
N PHE A 19 13.83 3.20 -4.75
CA PHE A 19 13.22 4.51 -5.02
C PHE A 19 12.85 4.65 -6.50
N GLU A 20 13.72 4.20 -7.41
CA GLU A 20 13.45 4.21 -8.84
C GLU A 20 12.28 3.30 -9.22
N LYS A 21 12.21 2.11 -8.62
CA LYS A 21 11.10 1.17 -8.82
C LYS A 21 9.77 1.70 -8.26
N ILE A 22 9.77 2.36 -7.09
CA ILE A 22 8.57 3.02 -6.53
C ILE A 22 8.08 4.12 -7.47
N LYS A 23 9.00 4.92 -8.03
CA LYS A 23 8.69 5.93 -9.04
C LYS A 23 8.04 5.33 -10.28
N GLY A 24 8.59 4.22 -10.78
CA GLY A 24 7.99 3.47 -11.90
C GLY A 24 6.55 2.99 -11.65
N LEU A 25 6.14 2.91 -10.38
CA LEU A 25 4.76 2.63 -9.98
C LEU A 25 3.86 3.88 -9.90
N HIS A 26 4.37 5.06 -10.31
CA HIS A 26 3.67 6.36 -10.23
C HIS A 26 3.17 6.69 -8.81
N LYS A 27 3.99 6.45 -7.81
CA LYS A 27 3.71 6.78 -6.40
C LYS A 27 4.58 7.93 -5.95
N SER A 28 3.98 8.89 -5.24
CA SER A 28 4.74 9.94 -4.56
C SER A 28 5.54 9.32 -3.43
N LEU A 29 6.82 9.64 -3.36
CA LEU A 29 7.73 9.18 -2.32
C LEU A 29 8.17 10.35 -1.47
N VAL A 30 8.03 10.22 -0.17
CA VAL A 30 8.56 11.13 0.85
C VAL A 30 9.56 10.35 1.67
N ILE A 31 10.73 10.92 1.88
CA ILE A 31 11.81 10.29 2.63
C ILE A 31 12.09 11.14 3.87
N PHE A 32 12.02 10.52 5.04
CA PHE A 32 12.59 11.08 6.26
C PHE A 32 14.00 10.54 6.45
N ASN A 33 14.93 11.41 6.77
CA ASN A 33 16.32 11.03 6.98
C ASN A 33 16.88 11.74 8.21
N ASP A 34 17.54 10.99 9.08
CA ASP A 34 18.12 11.49 10.34
C ASP A 34 19.64 11.74 10.22
N GLY A 35 20.16 12.02 9.03
CA GLY A 35 21.59 12.24 8.78
C GLY A 35 21.89 13.30 7.72
N PRO A 36 23.17 13.61 7.47
CA PRO A 36 23.58 14.48 6.37
C PRO A 36 23.20 13.82 5.04
N VAL A 37 22.59 14.59 4.17
CA VAL A 37 22.08 14.09 2.88
C VAL A 37 23.03 14.44 1.75
N ASP A 38 23.40 13.41 0.99
CA ASP A 38 23.98 13.56 -0.36
C ASP A 38 22.94 13.30 -1.47
N LEU A 39 21.64 13.27 -1.12
CA LEU A 39 20.57 13.09 -2.10
C LEU A 39 20.00 14.47 -2.51
N GLU A 40 20.72 15.21 -3.33
CA GLU A 40 20.13 16.28 -4.12
C GLU A 40 19.40 15.66 -5.32
N ASN A 41 18.10 15.46 -5.16
CA ASN A 41 17.28 15.01 -6.26
C ASN A 41 15.95 15.76 -6.24
N ASP A 42 15.67 16.52 -7.30
CA ASP A 42 14.40 17.25 -7.47
C ASP A 42 13.17 16.32 -7.58
N GLU A 43 13.38 15.02 -7.53
CA GLU A 43 12.35 14.01 -7.80
C GLU A 43 11.66 13.46 -6.55
N TYR A 44 12.29 13.61 -5.35
CA TYR A 44 11.74 13.12 -4.07
C TYR A 44 11.67 14.26 -3.07
N THR A 45 10.64 14.24 -2.21
CA THR A 45 10.59 15.18 -1.10
C THR A 45 11.34 14.58 0.08
N ILE A 46 12.50 15.17 0.41
CA ILE A 46 13.36 14.71 1.50
C ILE A 46 13.24 15.69 2.66
N TYR A 47 12.99 15.17 3.84
CA TYR A 47 12.96 15.92 5.07
C TYR A 47 14.05 15.39 6.02
N ASN A 48 14.97 16.28 6.41
CA ASN A 48 16.12 15.93 7.22
C ASN A 48 15.91 16.33 8.67
N ASN A 49 16.29 15.44 9.59
CA ASN A 49 16.29 15.67 11.03
C ASN A 49 14.94 16.21 11.57
N TYR A 50 13.84 15.68 11.05
CA TYR A 50 12.49 16.05 11.53
C TYR A 50 12.19 15.36 12.86
N SER A 51 11.64 16.13 13.81
CA SER A 51 11.07 15.55 15.02
C SER A 51 9.82 14.70 14.69
N VAL A 52 9.42 13.83 15.62
CA VAL A 52 8.22 12.98 15.43
C VAL A 52 6.98 13.82 15.15
N GLU A 53 6.85 14.99 15.82
CA GLU A 53 5.74 15.91 15.60
C GLU A 53 5.74 16.48 14.17
N GLN A 54 6.90 16.85 13.66
CA GLN A 54 7.04 17.36 12.30
C GLN A 54 6.77 16.26 11.26
N LYS A 55 7.23 15.03 11.50
CA LYS A 55 6.91 13.87 10.67
C LYS A 55 5.40 13.61 10.64
N LEU A 56 4.72 13.75 11.79
CA LEU A 56 3.26 13.61 11.89
C LEU A 56 2.51 14.68 11.09
N GLU A 57 2.97 15.93 11.10
CA GLU A 57 2.36 17.00 10.29
C GLU A 57 2.48 16.73 8.79
N VAL A 58 3.63 16.21 8.34
CA VAL A 58 3.82 15.81 6.94
C VAL A 58 2.90 14.66 6.59
N MET A 59 2.76 13.68 7.48
CA MET A 59 1.83 12.56 7.29
C MET A 59 0.37 13.03 7.21
N ASP A 60 -0.05 13.99 8.04
CA ASP A 60 -1.39 14.56 7.97
C ASP A 60 -1.69 15.19 6.61
N LYS A 61 -0.75 15.98 6.10
CA LYS A 61 -0.88 16.58 4.77
C LYS A 61 -0.95 15.51 3.67
N ALA A 62 -0.16 14.45 3.80
CA ALA A 62 -0.18 13.34 2.85
C ALA A 62 -1.50 12.55 2.91
N LEU A 63 -2.06 12.32 4.10
CA LEU A 63 -3.33 11.62 4.29
C LEU A 63 -4.53 12.38 3.72
N VAL A 64 -4.49 13.72 3.72
CA VAL A 64 -5.51 14.54 3.05
C VAL A 64 -5.50 14.32 1.52
N ALA A 65 -4.33 14.09 0.95
CA ALA A 65 -4.19 13.82 -0.48
C ALA A 65 -4.56 12.36 -0.86
N GLY A 66 -4.49 11.42 0.08
CA GLY A 66 -4.84 10.02 -0.16
C GLY A 66 -4.25 9.04 0.85
N PRO A 67 -4.50 7.74 0.67
CA PRO A 67 -3.97 6.72 1.57
C PRO A 67 -2.44 6.67 1.54
N VAL A 68 -1.84 6.60 2.71
CA VAL A 68 -0.38 6.63 2.92
C VAL A 68 0.10 5.28 3.43
N ALA A 69 1.10 4.71 2.76
CA ALA A 69 1.89 3.62 3.29
C ALA A 69 3.14 4.19 3.97
N TYR A 70 3.37 3.82 5.22
CA TYR A 70 4.54 4.21 5.97
C TYR A 70 5.46 2.99 6.18
N ILE A 71 6.74 3.19 5.92
CA ILE A 71 7.77 2.16 6.06
C ILE A 71 8.78 2.66 7.10
N GLY A 72 8.84 1.99 8.24
CA GLY A 72 9.75 2.33 9.33
C GLY A 72 9.98 1.13 10.24
N ASP A 73 10.96 1.22 11.14
CA ASP A 73 11.34 0.11 12.03
C ASP A 73 11.63 0.53 13.48
N CYS A 74 11.35 1.78 13.84
CA CYS A 74 11.74 2.31 15.13
C CYS A 74 10.60 2.44 16.14
N ASP A 75 10.93 2.22 17.42
CA ASP A 75 10.03 2.51 18.53
C ASP A 75 9.57 3.97 18.59
N LYS A 76 10.39 4.89 18.11
CA LYS A 76 10.05 6.31 18.08
C LYS A 76 8.92 6.61 17.07
N ASP A 77 8.74 5.74 16.09
CA ASP A 77 7.81 5.93 14.98
C ASP A 77 6.46 5.23 15.19
N ILE A 78 6.20 4.68 16.37
CA ILE A 78 4.92 4.00 16.68
C ILE A 78 3.73 4.91 16.37
N ALA A 79 3.82 6.21 16.67
CA ALA A 79 2.76 7.16 16.37
C ALA A 79 2.51 7.31 14.86
N LEU A 80 3.55 7.22 14.04
CA LEU A 80 3.47 7.26 12.58
C LEU A 80 2.91 5.95 12.02
N LEU A 81 3.35 4.81 12.56
CA LEU A 81 2.81 3.49 12.20
C LEU A 81 1.30 3.43 12.47
N GLN A 82 0.84 3.84 13.65
CA GLN A 82 -0.58 3.86 14.01
C GLN A 82 -1.43 4.78 13.14
N LYS A 83 -0.84 5.85 12.62
CA LYS A 83 -1.54 6.86 11.83
C LYS A 83 -1.58 6.54 10.34
N ALA A 84 -0.65 5.73 9.86
CA ALA A 84 -0.58 5.32 8.46
C ALA A 84 -1.81 4.53 8.03
N SER A 85 -2.16 4.62 6.74
CA SER A 85 -3.21 3.77 6.16
C SER A 85 -2.75 2.32 6.01
N VAL A 86 -1.45 2.11 5.82
CA VAL A 86 -0.77 0.81 5.85
C VAL A 86 0.58 1.02 6.50
N ALA A 87 0.80 0.34 7.61
CA ALA A 87 2.05 0.37 8.36
C ALA A 87 2.91 -0.85 8.01
N ILE A 88 4.12 -0.60 7.52
CA ILE A 88 5.09 -1.64 7.14
C ILE A 88 6.31 -1.48 8.05
N SER A 89 6.59 -2.47 8.87
CA SER A 89 7.82 -2.51 9.65
C SER A 89 8.91 -3.32 8.93
N ARG A 90 10.12 -2.80 8.98
CA ARG A 90 11.31 -3.43 8.43
C ARG A 90 12.27 -3.75 9.59
N GLY A 91 12.86 -4.92 9.60
CA GLY A 91 13.91 -5.23 10.58
C GLY A 91 13.52 -6.16 11.71
N GLY A 92 12.35 -6.75 11.64
CA GLY A 92 12.12 -7.98 12.35
C GLY A 92 11.50 -7.95 13.73
N VAL A 93 11.32 -9.13 14.16
CA VAL A 93 10.56 -9.69 15.29
C VAL A 93 11.04 -9.21 16.67
N HIS A 94 12.05 -8.34 16.74
CA HIS A 94 12.70 -8.02 18.01
C HIS A 94 11.97 -6.97 18.85
N ASN A 95 11.04 -6.23 18.26
CA ASN A 95 10.31 -5.21 18.98
C ASN A 95 8.81 -5.48 18.96
N GLU A 96 8.29 -5.95 20.10
CA GLU A 96 6.89 -6.31 20.26
C GLU A 96 5.94 -5.12 20.04
N ASN A 97 6.38 -3.90 20.36
CA ASN A 97 5.58 -2.70 20.18
C ASN A 97 5.44 -2.31 18.71
N VAL A 98 6.51 -2.39 17.94
CA VAL A 98 6.50 -2.14 16.50
C VAL A 98 5.67 -3.20 15.79
N THR A 99 5.85 -4.47 16.17
CA THR A 99 5.10 -5.60 15.62
C THR A 99 3.59 -5.44 15.82
N LYS A 100 3.15 -5.02 17.00
CA LYS A 100 1.72 -4.83 17.31
C LYS A 100 1.08 -3.66 16.56
N ASN A 101 1.88 -2.70 16.11
CA ASN A 101 1.40 -1.48 15.45
C ASN A 101 1.69 -1.49 13.93
N SER A 102 2.12 -2.63 13.37
CA SER A 102 2.38 -2.79 11.95
C SER A 102 1.38 -3.75 11.31
N ASP A 103 0.87 -3.39 10.13
CA ASP A 103 -0.01 -4.25 9.34
C ASP A 103 0.79 -5.33 8.60
N ILE A 104 2.01 -4.98 8.18
CA ILE A 104 2.92 -5.86 7.46
C ILE A 104 4.27 -5.81 8.15
N MET A 105 4.84 -6.98 8.40
CA MET A 105 6.16 -7.11 8.98
C MET A 105 7.08 -7.82 8.00
N LEU A 106 8.17 -7.16 7.63
CA LEU A 106 9.20 -7.73 6.79
C LEU A 106 10.26 -8.37 7.69
N THR A 107 10.35 -9.67 7.62
CA THR A 107 11.36 -10.45 8.37
C THR A 107 12.76 -10.28 7.77
N ASP A 108 12.80 -9.96 6.50
CA ASP A 108 14.02 -9.76 5.72
C ASP A 108 14.21 -8.27 5.42
N SER A 109 15.45 -7.79 5.54
CA SER A 109 15.83 -6.41 5.19
C SER A 109 15.87 -6.17 3.69
N ASN A 110 15.44 -7.14 2.88
CA ASN A 110 15.50 -7.07 1.43
C ASN A 110 14.44 -6.11 0.88
N PHE A 111 14.88 -5.08 0.19
CA PHE A 111 14.03 -4.08 -0.46
C PHE A 111 13.17 -4.65 -1.59
N ASP A 112 13.60 -5.73 -2.24
CA ASP A 112 12.84 -6.40 -3.29
C ASP A 112 11.49 -6.90 -2.77
N THR A 113 11.42 -7.32 -1.52
CA THR A 113 10.17 -7.75 -0.88
C THR A 113 9.14 -6.61 -0.82
N ILE A 114 9.57 -5.38 -0.56
CA ILE A 114 8.68 -4.19 -0.57
C ILE A 114 8.13 -3.96 -1.97
N ILE A 115 8.98 -4.07 -2.98
CA ILE A 115 8.60 -3.88 -4.39
C ILE A 115 7.60 -4.94 -4.81
N ASP A 116 7.84 -6.18 -4.44
CA ASP A 116 6.94 -7.29 -4.78
C ASP A 116 5.57 -7.15 -4.07
N LEU A 117 5.55 -6.69 -2.81
CA LEU A 117 4.29 -6.34 -2.13
C LEU A 117 3.52 -5.25 -2.89
N LEU A 118 4.19 -4.20 -3.35
CA LEU A 118 3.55 -3.13 -4.11
C LEU A 118 3.01 -3.63 -5.47
N LYS A 119 3.75 -4.51 -6.16
CA LYS A 119 3.30 -5.13 -7.41
C LYS A 119 2.09 -6.02 -7.19
N ILE A 120 2.10 -6.86 -6.14
CA ILE A 120 0.98 -7.74 -5.77
C ILE A 120 -0.26 -6.91 -5.45
N ALA A 121 -0.12 -5.87 -4.61
CA ALA A 121 -1.22 -4.98 -4.25
C ALA A 121 -1.83 -4.29 -5.48
N ARG A 122 -0.99 -3.85 -6.44
CA ARG A 122 -1.46 -3.26 -7.69
C ARG A 122 -2.21 -4.27 -8.56
N LYS A 123 -1.66 -5.49 -8.69
CA LYS A 123 -2.30 -6.57 -9.45
C LYS A 123 -3.65 -6.94 -8.84
N GLN A 124 -3.71 -7.08 -7.52
CA GLN A 124 -4.96 -7.39 -6.80
C GLN A 124 -6.02 -6.31 -6.99
N LYS A 125 -5.62 -5.04 -6.95
CA LYS A 125 -6.55 -3.92 -7.22
C LYS A 125 -7.14 -3.99 -8.63
N ALA A 126 -6.32 -4.31 -9.63
CA ALA A 126 -6.78 -4.45 -11.02
C ALA A 126 -7.78 -5.61 -11.16
N VAL A 127 -7.48 -6.77 -10.55
CA VAL A 127 -8.36 -7.94 -10.55
C VAL A 127 -9.67 -7.63 -9.84
N ASN A 128 -9.64 -6.97 -8.67
CA ASN A 128 -10.86 -6.59 -7.95
C ASN A 128 -11.76 -5.66 -8.77
N ILE A 129 -11.19 -4.67 -9.45
CA ILE A 129 -11.97 -3.77 -10.31
C ILE A 129 -12.60 -4.55 -11.46
N GLN A 130 -11.84 -5.44 -12.09
CA GLN A 130 -12.33 -6.28 -13.18
C GLN A 130 -13.47 -7.19 -12.72
N ASN A 131 -13.30 -7.88 -11.59
CA ASN A 131 -14.31 -8.76 -11.02
C ASN A 131 -15.60 -7.99 -10.67
N THR A 132 -15.45 -6.82 -10.03
CA THR A 132 -16.59 -5.95 -9.70
C THR A 132 -17.35 -5.50 -10.96
N PHE A 133 -16.63 -5.12 -12.00
CA PHE A 133 -17.26 -4.69 -13.25
C PHE A 133 -18.02 -5.83 -13.94
N ILE A 134 -17.42 -7.03 -13.99
CA ILE A 134 -18.04 -8.24 -14.55
C ILE A 134 -19.30 -8.59 -13.75
N GLY A 135 -19.23 -8.55 -12.41
CA GLY A 135 -20.37 -8.83 -11.54
C GLY A 135 -21.54 -7.88 -11.80
N ILE A 136 -21.27 -6.58 -11.87
CA ILE A 136 -22.32 -5.58 -12.18
C ILE A 136 -22.95 -5.83 -13.54
N LEU A 137 -22.14 -6.19 -14.55
CA LEU A 137 -22.63 -6.45 -15.90
C LEU A 137 -23.54 -7.68 -15.94
N ILE A 138 -23.15 -8.78 -15.28
CA ILE A 138 -23.94 -10.01 -15.19
C ILE A 138 -25.26 -9.75 -14.46
N SER A 139 -25.21 -9.07 -13.31
CA SER A 139 -26.39 -8.75 -12.51
C SER A 139 -27.39 -7.91 -13.30
N LEU A 140 -26.89 -6.91 -14.04
CA LEU A 140 -27.75 -6.05 -14.88
C LEU A 140 -28.41 -6.85 -16.02
N LEU A 141 -27.65 -7.77 -16.63
CA LEU A 141 -28.19 -8.65 -17.69
C LEU A 141 -29.28 -9.58 -17.14
N VAL A 142 -29.07 -10.19 -15.96
CA VAL A 142 -30.05 -11.08 -15.31
C VAL A 142 -31.33 -10.34 -14.99
N VAL A 143 -31.23 -9.12 -14.44
CA VAL A 143 -32.39 -8.28 -14.15
C VAL A 143 -33.15 -7.94 -15.43
N LEU A 144 -32.46 -7.57 -16.52
CA LEU A 144 -33.06 -7.24 -17.79
C LEU A 144 -33.84 -8.43 -18.37
N LEU A 145 -33.23 -9.62 -18.38
CA LEU A 145 -33.88 -10.84 -18.86
C LEU A 145 -35.07 -11.26 -18.00
N GLY A 146 -35.00 -11.02 -16.69
CA GLY A 146 -36.13 -11.25 -15.78
C GLY A 146 -37.31 -10.31 -16.06
N VAL A 147 -37.07 -9.01 -16.27
CA VAL A 147 -38.09 -8.01 -16.59
C VAL A 147 -38.76 -8.34 -17.91
N LEU A 148 -38.03 -8.81 -18.92
CA LEU A 148 -38.56 -9.21 -20.21
C LEU A 148 -39.32 -10.54 -20.17
N GLY A 149 -39.37 -11.23 -19.01
CA GLY A 149 -40.04 -12.52 -18.86
C GLY A 149 -39.35 -13.68 -19.59
N LEU A 150 -38.10 -13.46 -20.04
CA LEU A 150 -37.34 -14.45 -20.80
C LEU A 150 -36.61 -15.49 -19.90
N MET A 151 -36.58 -15.25 -18.59
CA MET A 151 -35.87 -16.10 -17.63
C MET A 151 -36.75 -16.47 -16.44
N PRO A 152 -36.87 -17.77 -16.11
CA PRO A 152 -37.55 -18.19 -14.88
C PRO A 152 -36.69 -17.83 -13.66
N TRP A 153 -37.33 -17.51 -12.55
CA TRP A 153 -36.70 -17.04 -11.31
C TRP A 153 -35.60 -17.97 -10.75
N TRP A 154 -35.76 -19.28 -10.88
CA TRP A 154 -34.78 -20.25 -10.38
C TRP A 154 -33.45 -20.24 -11.16
N VAL A 155 -33.49 -19.91 -12.47
CA VAL A 155 -32.28 -19.73 -13.29
C VAL A 155 -31.49 -18.52 -12.80
N ALA A 156 -32.18 -17.42 -12.49
CA ALA A 156 -31.54 -16.24 -11.93
C ALA A 156 -30.80 -16.56 -10.61
N CYS A 157 -31.41 -17.37 -9.72
CA CYS A 157 -30.76 -17.81 -8.49
C CYS A 157 -29.49 -18.62 -8.75
N ILE A 158 -29.50 -19.53 -9.73
CA ILE A 158 -28.32 -20.34 -10.08
C ILE A 158 -27.19 -19.44 -10.61
N ILE A 159 -27.51 -18.49 -11.49
CA ILE A 159 -26.50 -17.56 -12.03
C ILE A 159 -25.89 -16.74 -10.92
N TYR A 160 -26.69 -16.25 -9.95
CA TYR A 160 -26.20 -15.47 -8.81
C TYR A 160 -25.25 -16.26 -7.91
N ILE A 161 -25.52 -17.54 -7.68
CA ILE A 161 -24.65 -18.43 -6.91
C ILE A 161 -23.32 -18.64 -7.68
N LEU A 162 -23.41 -18.89 -8.99
CA LEU A 162 -22.21 -19.08 -9.82
C LEU A 162 -21.34 -17.80 -9.87
N GLU A 163 -21.97 -16.64 -10.00
CA GLU A 163 -21.29 -15.34 -9.96
C GLU A 163 -20.56 -15.16 -8.61
N SER A 164 -21.22 -15.44 -7.49
CA SER A 164 -20.62 -15.33 -6.16
C SER A 164 -19.38 -16.22 -6.00
N VAL A 165 -19.40 -17.42 -6.56
CA VAL A 165 -18.24 -18.33 -6.56
C VAL A 165 -17.13 -17.79 -7.46
N LEU A 166 -17.47 -17.23 -8.62
CA LEU A 166 -16.49 -16.71 -9.58
C LEU A 166 -15.76 -15.48 -9.07
N VAL A 167 -16.42 -14.64 -8.26
CA VAL A 167 -15.81 -13.46 -7.63
C VAL A 167 -14.85 -13.86 -6.51
N LEU A 168 -15.00 -15.03 -5.91
CA LEU A 168 -14.15 -15.54 -4.83
C LEU A 168 -12.79 -16.09 -5.33
N PHE A 169 -12.67 -16.44 -6.61
CA PHE A 169 -11.45 -16.96 -7.25
C PHE A 169 -10.80 -15.94 -8.18
#